data_b1ad576702b56a4e8eedd7d7dcaf81cb
#
_entry.id   b1ad576702b56a4e8eedd7d7dcaf81cb
#
_cell.length_a   1.000
_cell.length_b   1.000
_cell.length_c   1.000
_cell.angle_alpha   90.00
_cell.angle_beta   90.00
_cell.angle_gamma   90.00
#
_symmetry.space_group_name_H-M   'P 1'
#
loop_
_entity.id
_entity.type
_entity.pdbx_description
1 polymer ?
#
loop_
_entity_poly.entity_id
_entity_poly.type
_entity_poly.pdbx_seq_one_letter_code
_entity_poly.pdbx_strand_id
1 'polypeptide(L)'
;MAQLIDRALRKLREYRFLRGCRAVLSTPPARVREDGVVIFSMIGTKVLLPYLVAAKSFQAQLGRGRFAILDDGTLTAADKAVLAHHLGNPPITPIASVDTGPCPRGGTWERLLTILDLRQSDYVIQIDSDVVALGQVSEVAAAIDAGRSFTLRGEASSEILPTAAIAEWARQKTDQGRQHVQSAIEQAMDQVTIPGRPALNYVRGCSGFAGFAPGGEGRALAEAFSLEAQRLLGADYWAEWGSEQVTSNFVVANEADALLLPYERYLNFWNDPIGADAGLVHFIGTFRYHRGAYLAAARKAIAALR
;
A
#
# COMPACT_ATOMS: atom_id res chain seq x y z
N MET A 1 23.68 -25.23 2.11
CA MET A 1 23.04 -25.66 3.37
C MET A 1 22.36 -24.50 4.10
N ALA A 2 23.01 -23.39 4.36
CA ALA A 2 22.44 -22.20 5.05
C ALA A 2 21.15 -21.68 4.38
N GLN A 3 21.12 -21.50 3.08
CA GLN A 3 19.93 -21.04 2.34
C GLN A 3 18.72 -21.98 2.43
N LEU A 4 18.93 -23.29 2.54
CA LEU A 4 17.86 -24.27 2.72
C LEU A 4 17.27 -24.19 4.14
N ILE A 5 18.12 -23.98 5.14
CA ILE A 5 17.72 -23.79 6.53
C ILE A 5 16.90 -22.51 6.66
N ASP A 6 17.35 -21.40 6.08
CA ASP A 6 16.63 -20.12 6.08
C ASP A 6 15.26 -20.21 5.41
N ARG A 7 15.17 -20.91 4.27
CA ARG A 7 13.89 -21.17 3.60
C ARG A 7 12.94 -22.00 4.49
N ALA A 8 13.44 -23.05 5.14
CA ALA A 8 12.64 -23.89 6.02
C ALA A 8 12.15 -23.09 7.26
N LEU A 9 13.03 -22.29 7.87
CA LEU A 9 12.68 -21.43 8.98
C LEU A 9 11.64 -20.36 8.58
N ARG A 10 11.78 -19.76 7.41
CA ARG A 10 10.81 -18.79 6.90
C ARG A 10 9.43 -19.43 6.71
N LYS A 11 9.36 -20.62 6.08
CA LYS A 11 8.10 -21.37 5.92
C LYS A 11 7.46 -21.74 7.24
N LEU A 12 8.27 -22.14 8.24
CA LEU A 12 7.78 -22.47 9.58
C LEU A 12 7.20 -21.23 10.29
N ARG A 13 7.87 -20.07 10.16
CA ARG A 13 7.41 -18.80 10.72
C ARG A 13 6.11 -18.33 10.05
N GLU A 14 6.04 -18.43 8.73
CA GLU A 14 4.84 -18.15 7.95
C GLU A 14 3.66 -19.06 8.36
N TYR A 15 3.89 -20.37 8.46
CA TYR A 15 2.87 -21.31 8.92
C TYR A 15 2.35 -20.96 10.32
N ARG A 16 3.25 -20.67 11.27
CA ARG A 16 2.88 -20.25 12.63
C ARG A 16 2.08 -18.96 12.63
N PHE A 17 2.46 -18.01 11.79
CA PHE A 17 1.74 -16.76 11.59
C PHE A 17 0.33 -16.99 11.06
N LEU A 18 0.18 -17.71 9.95
CA LEU A 18 -1.12 -18.03 9.35
C LEU A 18 -2.04 -18.78 10.33
N ARG A 19 -1.47 -19.73 11.09
CA ARG A 19 -2.22 -20.42 12.13
C ARG A 19 -2.70 -19.46 13.23
N GLY A 20 -1.87 -18.48 13.61
CA GLY A 20 -2.25 -17.44 14.58
C GLY A 20 -3.33 -16.51 14.04
N CYS A 21 -3.30 -16.16 12.77
CA CYS A 21 -4.31 -15.31 12.12
C CYS A 21 -5.69 -15.97 12.03
N ARG A 22 -5.80 -17.31 12.06
CA ARG A 22 -7.12 -18.00 12.02
C ARG A 22 -8.08 -17.52 13.09
N ALA A 23 -7.57 -17.05 14.24
CA ALA A 23 -8.41 -16.53 15.31
C ALA A 23 -9.24 -15.29 14.90
N VAL A 24 -8.89 -14.59 13.80
CA VAL A 24 -9.67 -13.47 13.27
C VAL A 24 -11.07 -13.92 12.81
N LEU A 25 -11.21 -15.17 12.36
CA LEU A 25 -12.50 -15.73 11.93
C LEU A 25 -13.51 -15.88 13.08
N SER A 26 -13.07 -15.81 14.34
CA SER A 26 -13.93 -15.86 15.52
C SER A 26 -14.18 -14.47 16.11
N THR A 27 -13.78 -13.40 15.45
CA THR A 27 -14.07 -12.03 15.87
C THR A 27 -15.37 -11.53 15.24
N PRO A 28 -16.14 -10.62 15.90
CA PRO A 28 -17.33 -10.02 15.31
C PRO A 28 -17.07 -9.39 13.92
N PRO A 29 -18.05 -9.30 13.02
CA PRO A 29 -17.92 -8.54 11.77
C PRO A 29 -17.48 -7.09 12.02
N ALA A 30 -16.79 -6.49 11.05
CA ALA A 30 -16.43 -5.08 11.08
C ALA A 30 -17.69 -4.19 11.01
N ARG A 31 -17.61 -3.02 11.66
CA ARG A 31 -18.73 -2.06 11.66
C ARG A 31 -18.55 -1.08 10.49
N VAL A 32 -18.99 -1.51 9.30
CA VAL A 32 -18.89 -0.68 8.10
C VAL A 32 -19.77 0.57 8.18
N ARG A 33 -19.34 1.66 7.54
CA ARG A 33 -20.06 2.93 7.44
C ARG A 33 -20.02 3.44 6.00
N GLU A 34 -21.16 3.93 5.53
CA GLU A 34 -21.30 4.60 4.23
C GLU A 34 -21.10 6.12 4.43
N ASP A 35 -19.87 6.50 4.72
CA ASP A 35 -19.48 7.88 5.10
C ASP A 35 -18.50 8.53 4.11
N GLY A 36 -18.46 8.03 2.87
CA GLY A 36 -17.58 8.55 1.82
C GLY A 36 -16.13 8.09 1.94
N VAL A 37 -15.83 7.09 2.80
CA VAL A 37 -14.50 6.50 2.94
C VAL A 37 -14.51 5.06 2.48
N VAL A 38 -13.57 4.70 1.62
CA VAL A 38 -13.37 3.33 1.10
C VAL A 38 -12.01 2.80 1.55
N ILE A 39 -12.02 1.69 2.29
CA ILE A 39 -10.81 0.92 2.60
C ILE A 39 -10.65 -0.11 1.50
N PHE A 40 -9.64 0.09 0.66
CA PHE A 40 -9.43 -0.67 -0.57
C PHE A 40 -8.20 -1.56 -0.48
N SER A 41 -8.30 -2.77 -1.04
CA SER A 41 -7.19 -3.72 -1.12
C SER A 41 -7.29 -4.60 -2.37
N MET A 42 -6.14 -4.95 -2.93
CA MET A 42 -6.02 -6.04 -3.90
C MET A 42 -5.55 -7.29 -3.16
N ILE A 43 -6.34 -8.36 -3.23
CA ILE A 43 -6.07 -9.61 -2.49
C ILE A 43 -6.44 -10.86 -3.29
N GLY A 44 -5.91 -11.97 -2.83
CA GLY A 44 -6.30 -13.33 -3.25
C GLY A 44 -6.33 -14.30 -2.08
N THR A 45 -6.68 -15.55 -2.37
CA THR A 45 -6.85 -16.62 -1.38
C THR A 45 -5.68 -16.77 -0.40
N LYS A 46 -4.44 -16.64 -0.88
CA LYS A 46 -3.24 -16.85 -0.06
C LYS A 46 -3.11 -15.85 1.10
N VAL A 47 -3.65 -14.66 0.93
CA VAL A 47 -3.53 -13.57 1.90
C VAL A 47 -4.82 -13.24 2.63
N LEU A 48 -5.88 -14.05 2.46
CA LEU A 48 -7.19 -13.80 3.06
C LEU A 48 -7.12 -13.57 4.58
N LEU A 49 -6.46 -14.45 5.33
CA LEU A 49 -6.38 -14.33 6.78
C LEU A 49 -5.55 -13.12 7.26
N PRO A 50 -4.33 -12.88 6.74
CA PRO A 50 -3.61 -11.64 7.01
C PRO A 50 -4.44 -10.39 6.67
N TYR A 51 -5.08 -10.38 5.50
CA TYR A 51 -5.93 -9.27 5.08
C TYR A 51 -7.07 -8.99 6.05
N LEU A 52 -7.77 -10.01 6.53
CA LEU A 52 -8.82 -9.81 7.54
C LEU A 52 -8.28 -9.18 8.82
N VAL A 53 -7.06 -9.53 9.25
CA VAL A 53 -6.42 -8.87 10.39
C VAL A 53 -6.12 -7.41 10.06
N ALA A 54 -5.53 -7.13 8.89
CA ALA A 54 -5.22 -5.78 8.43
C ALA A 54 -6.49 -4.91 8.35
N ALA A 55 -7.48 -5.35 7.60
CA ALA A 55 -8.71 -4.61 7.33
C ALA A 55 -9.49 -4.32 8.61
N LYS A 56 -9.70 -5.34 9.44
CA LYS A 56 -10.50 -5.20 10.67
C LYS A 56 -9.78 -4.39 11.74
N SER A 57 -8.46 -4.60 11.93
CA SER A 57 -7.70 -3.82 12.90
C SER A 57 -7.67 -2.34 12.50
N PHE A 58 -7.46 -2.06 11.22
CA PHE A 58 -7.43 -0.69 10.73
C PHE A 58 -8.80 -0.01 10.88
N GLN A 59 -9.88 -0.65 10.39
CA GLN A 59 -11.22 -0.08 10.47
C GLN A 59 -11.66 0.14 11.93
N ALA A 60 -11.31 -0.77 12.84
CA ALA A 60 -11.62 -0.61 14.27
C ALA A 60 -10.92 0.61 14.90
N GLN A 61 -9.69 0.94 14.48
CA GLN A 61 -8.95 2.11 14.96
C GLN A 61 -9.40 3.42 14.29
N LEU A 62 -9.81 3.36 13.03
CA LEU A 62 -10.31 4.51 12.28
C LEU A 62 -11.77 4.83 12.64
N GLY A 63 -12.59 3.81 12.86
CA GLY A 63 -14.02 3.95 13.15
C GLY A 63 -14.88 4.41 11.96
N ARG A 64 -14.34 4.40 10.72
CA ARG A 64 -14.97 4.91 9.49
C ARG A 64 -14.83 3.91 8.34
N GLY A 65 -15.63 4.13 7.30
CA GLY A 65 -15.46 3.54 6.00
C GLY A 65 -16.13 2.19 5.78
N ARG A 66 -16.27 1.88 4.50
CA ARG A 66 -16.66 0.58 3.94
C ARG A 66 -15.47 -0.05 3.22
N PHE A 67 -15.58 -1.32 2.90
CA PHE A 67 -14.52 -2.03 2.19
C PHE A 67 -14.85 -2.17 0.70
N ALA A 68 -13.80 -2.18 -0.14
CA ALA A 68 -13.86 -2.59 -1.53
C ALA A 68 -12.62 -3.43 -1.86
N ILE A 69 -12.78 -4.45 -2.70
CA ILE A 69 -11.75 -5.46 -2.94
C ILE A 69 -11.52 -5.62 -4.45
N LEU A 70 -10.27 -5.64 -4.84
CA LEU A 70 -9.81 -6.11 -6.15
C LEU A 70 -9.34 -7.56 -6.00
N ASP A 71 -10.06 -8.50 -6.64
CA ASP A 71 -9.74 -9.92 -6.63
C ASP A 71 -8.61 -10.19 -7.64
N ASP A 72 -7.47 -10.68 -7.18
CA ASP A 72 -6.33 -11.05 -8.02
C ASP A 72 -6.61 -12.25 -8.96
N GLY A 73 -7.84 -12.75 -8.94
CA GLY A 73 -8.32 -13.88 -9.72
C GLY A 73 -8.22 -15.22 -8.98
N THR A 74 -7.80 -15.22 -7.72
CA THR A 74 -7.63 -16.47 -6.95
C THR A 74 -8.66 -16.67 -5.84
N LEU A 75 -9.51 -15.67 -5.54
CA LEU A 75 -10.54 -15.79 -4.49
C LEU A 75 -11.60 -16.83 -4.85
N THR A 76 -11.72 -17.84 -4.01
CA THR A 76 -12.77 -18.86 -4.12
C THR A 76 -14.14 -18.33 -3.65
N ALA A 77 -15.20 -19.05 -3.98
CA ALA A 77 -16.53 -18.75 -3.44
C ALA A 77 -16.58 -18.78 -1.89
N ALA A 78 -15.83 -19.68 -1.28
CA ALA A 78 -15.69 -19.74 0.19
C ALA A 78 -14.99 -18.51 0.75
N ASP A 79 -13.91 -18.03 0.09
CA ASP A 79 -13.21 -16.81 0.51
C ASP A 79 -14.15 -15.59 0.41
N LYS A 80 -14.91 -15.48 -0.68
CA LYS A 80 -15.87 -14.39 -0.88
C LYS A 80 -16.98 -14.41 0.18
N ALA A 81 -17.45 -15.60 0.60
CA ALA A 81 -18.38 -15.74 1.71
C ALA A 81 -17.81 -15.27 3.05
N VAL A 82 -16.53 -15.58 3.33
CA VAL A 82 -15.82 -15.11 4.52
C VAL A 82 -15.68 -13.58 4.48
N LEU A 83 -15.29 -13.01 3.35
CA LEU A 83 -15.18 -11.56 3.17
C LEU A 83 -16.55 -10.87 3.36
N ALA A 84 -17.60 -11.42 2.77
CA ALA A 84 -18.97 -10.90 2.93
C ALA A 84 -19.38 -10.85 4.40
N HIS A 85 -19.16 -11.94 5.14
CA HIS A 85 -19.50 -12.01 6.57
C HIS A 85 -18.71 -11.01 7.41
N HIS A 86 -17.39 -10.95 7.22
CA HIS A 86 -16.52 -10.16 8.10
C HIS A 86 -16.45 -8.68 7.75
N LEU A 87 -16.70 -8.30 6.49
CA LEU A 87 -16.45 -6.95 5.98
C LEU A 87 -17.71 -6.26 5.44
N GLY A 88 -18.93 -6.77 5.79
CA GLY A 88 -20.17 -6.12 5.42
C GLY A 88 -20.51 -6.22 3.94
N ASN A 89 -20.23 -7.38 3.34
CA ASN A 89 -20.53 -7.67 1.92
C ASN A 89 -19.88 -6.66 0.94
N PRO A 90 -18.55 -6.49 0.96
CA PRO A 90 -17.87 -5.51 0.13
C PRO A 90 -18.03 -5.82 -1.36
N PRO A 91 -18.08 -4.82 -2.26
CA PRO A 91 -17.92 -5.04 -3.68
C PRO A 91 -16.58 -5.68 -3.99
N ILE A 92 -16.59 -6.72 -4.83
CA ILE A 92 -15.38 -7.46 -5.25
C ILE A 92 -15.28 -7.35 -6.76
N THR A 93 -14.29 -6.61 -7.23
CA THR A 93 -14.00 -6.37 -8.65
C THR A 93 -12.94 -7.38 -9.12
N PRO A 94 -13.16 -8.13 -10.20
CA PRO A 94 -12.12 -8.98 -10.77
C PRO A 94 -10.98 -8.15 -11.38
N ILE A 95 -9.72 -8.48 -11.11
CA ILE A 95 -8.57 -7.79 -11.68
C ILE A 95 -8.58 -7.76 -13.21
N ALA A 96 -9.07 -8.83 -13.84
CA ALA A 96 -9.15 -8.93 -15.30
C ALA A 96 -10.12 -7.91 -15.94
N SER A 97 -11.03 -7.32 -15.16
CA SER A 97 -11.96 -6.29 -15.65
C SER A 97 -11.38 -4.88 -15.66
N VAL A 98 -10.21 -4.68 -15.06
CA VAL A 98 -9.58 -3.36 -15.01
C VAL A 98 -8.85 -3.09 -16.33
N ASP A 99 -9.28 -2.03 -17.01
CA ASP A 99 -8.53 -1.49 -18.14
C ASP A 99 -7.34 -0.69 -17.62
N THR A 100 -6.14 -1.02 -18.09
CA THR A 100 -4.92 -0.32 -17.67
C THR A 100 -4.51 0.83 -18.61
N GLY A 101 -5.24 1.03 -19.72
CA GLY A 101 -4.92 2.09 -20.69
C GLY A 101 -3.45 2.03 -21.14
N PRO A 102 -2.71 3.14 -21.10
CA PRO A 102 -1.30 3.18 -21.50
C PRO A 102 -0.35 2.65 -20.41
N CYS A 103 -0.86 2.33 -19.23
CA CYS A 103 -0.04 1.83 -18.12
C CYS A 103 0.26 0.33 -18.27
N PRO A 104 1.34 -0.17 -17.65
CA PRO A 104 1.61 -1.61 -17.63
C PRO A 104 0.45 -2.42 -17.05
N ARG A 105 0.35 -3.68 -17.45
CA ARG A 105 -0.55 -4.65 -16.85
C ARG A 105 0.20 -5.54 -15.86
N GLY A 106 -0.40 -5.82 -14.71
CA GLY A 106 0.26 -6.54 -13.62
C GLY A 106 1.12 -5.63 -12.74
N GLY A 107 1.99 -6.22 -11.91
CA GLY A 107 2.83 -5.45 -11.00
C GLY A 107 2.07 -4.51 -10.06
N THR A 108 0.79 -4.79 -9.81
CA THR A 108 -0.15 -3.98 -9.00
C THR A 108 -0.73 -2.71 -9.67
N TRP A 109 -0.52 -2.52 -10.98
CA TRP A 109 -1.04 -1.36 -11.69
C TRP A 109 -2.58 -1.28 -11.67
N GLU A 110 -3.26 -2.41 -11.84
CA GLU A 110 -4.72 -2.48 -11.75
C GLU A 110 -5.23 -1.97 -10.40
N ARG A 111 -4.45 -2.16 -9.32
CA ARG A 111 -4.75 -1.64 -7.99
C ARG A 111 -4.76 -0.12 -7.97
N LEU A 112 -3.67 0.52 -8.41
CA LEU A 112 -3.56 1.98 -8.43
C LEU A 112 -4.67 2.61 -9.31
N LEU A 113 -4.89 2.06 -10.51
CA LEU A 113 -5.89 2.60 -11.43
C LEU A 113 -7.32 2.47 -10.88
N THR A 114 -7.63 1.36 -10.19
CA THR A 114 -8.91 1.21 -9.49
C THR A 114 -9.06 2.23 -8.35
N ILE A 115 -8.00 2.52 -7.59
CA ILE A 115 -8.00 3.57 -6.57
C ILE A 115 -8.32 4.93 -7.19
N LEU A 116 -7.67 5.26 -8.31
CA LEU A 116 -7.86 6.54 -8.99
C LEU A 116 -9.26 6.69 -9.59
N ASP A 117 -9.92 5.59 -9.96
CA ASP A 117 -11.33 5.61 -10.36
C ASP A 117 -12.26 5.81 -9.16
N LEU A 118 -12.06 5.06 -8.08
CA LEU A 118 -12.88 5.13 -6.87
C LEU A 118 -12.82 6.51 -6.21
N ARG A 119 -11.65 7.15 -6.22
CA ARG A 119 -11.46 8.47 -5.62
C ARG A 119 -12.22 9.60 -6.30
N GLN A 120 -12.85 9.37 -7.45
CA GLN A 120 -13.70 10.38 -8.07
C GLN A 120 -14.88 10.75 -7.15
N SER A 121 -15.33 9.85 -6.29
CA SER A 121 -16.47 10.04 -5.39
C SER A 121 -16.13 9.86 -3.91
N ASP A 122 -15.15 9.04 -3.58
CA ASP A 122 -14.86 8.62 -2.22
C ASP A 122 -13.42 8.98 -1.80
N TYR A 123 -13.18 9.10 -0.50
CA TYR A 123 -11.82 9.07 0.03
C TYR A 123 -11.34 7.62 0.06
N VAL A 124 -10.30 7.29 -0.69
CA VAL A 124 -9.83 5.90 -0.81
C VAL A 124 -8.57 5.68 0.00
N ILE A 125 -8.61 4.72 0.91
CA ILE A 125 -7.45 4.29 1.71
C ILE A 125 -7.03 2.92 1.23
N GLN A 126 -5.87 2.84 0.58
CA GLN A 126 -5.26 1.59 0.19
C GLN A 126 -4.53 0.98 1.38
N ILE A 127 -4.79 -0.30 1.63
CA ILE A 127 -4.06 -1.09 2.62
C ILE A 127 -3.60 -2.42 2.02
N ASP A 128 -2.35 -2.79 2.27
CA ASP A 128 -1.84 -4.11 1.93
C ASP A 128 -2.25 -5.15 2.99
N SER A 129 -2.26 -6.41 2.59
CA SER A 129 -2.63 -7.54 3.48
C SER A 129 -1.67 -7.77 4.64
N ASP A 130 -0.52 -7.11 4.63
CA ASP A 130 0.56 -7.24 5.61
C ASP A 130 0.76 -5.99 6.48
N VAL A 131 -0.28 -5.16 6.59
CA VAL A 131 -0.33 -4.10 7.60
C VAL A 131 -1.08 -4.56 8.85
N VAL A 132 -0.76 -3.98 10.00
CA VAL A 132 -1.53 -4.17 11.25
C VAL A 132 -1.67 -2.83 11.97
N ALA A 133 -2.89 -2.40 12.24
CA ALA A 133 -3.13 -1.25 13.11
C ALA A 133 -3.05 -1.70 14.59
N LEU A 134 -2.21 -1.03 15.35
CA LEU A 134 -1.90 -1.34 16.75
C LEU A 134 -2.41 -0.30 17.75
N GLY A 135 -2.76 0.88 17.26
CA GLY A 135 -3.27 2.01 18.01
C GLY A 135 -4.08 2.95 17.14
N GLN A 136 -4.52 4.06 17.72
CA GLN A 136 -5.29 5.07 17.00
C GLN A 136 -4.54 5.61 15.79
N VAL A 137 -5.26 5.87 14.71
CA VAL A 137 -4.75 6.40 13.44
C VAL A 137 -5.23 7.85 13.25
N SER A 138 -4.96 8.69 14.24
CA SER A 138 -5.44 10.08 14.34
C SER A 138 -5.02 10.95 13.16
N GLU A 139 -3.80 10.76 12.64
CA GLU A 139 -3.29 11.52 11.50
C GLU A 139 -4.02 11.14 10.21
N VAL A 140 -4.43 9.87 10.08
CA VAL A 140 -5.26 9.40 8.96
C VAL A 140 -6.66 10.01 9.06
N ALA A 141 -7.27 9.98 10.25
CA ALA A 141 -8.58 10.61 10.48
C ALA A 141 -8.56 12.10 10.14
N ALA A 142 -7.53 12.83 10.60
CA ALA A 142 -7.34 14.24 10.30
C ALA A 142 -7.11 14.51 8.80
N ALA A 143 -6.39 13.62 8.09
CA ALA A 143 -6.19 13.72 6.65
C ALA A 143 -7.52 13.56 5.89
N ILE A 144 -8.36 12.60 6.29
CA ILE A 144 -9.70 12.42 5.71
C ILE A 144 -10.54 13.67 5.90
N ASP A 145 -10.61 14.19 7.14
CA ASP A 145 -11.42 15.37 7.47
C ASP A 145 -10.96 16.63 6.74
N ALA A 146 -9.66 16.74 6.47
CA ALA A 146 -9.06 17.85 5.72
C ALA A 146 -9.06 17.64 4.19
N GLY A 147 -9.51 16.49 3.68
CA GLY A 147 -9.46 16.18 2.24
C GLY A 147 -8.02 16.12 1.71
N ARG A 148 -7.06 15.61 2.49
CA ARG A 148 -5.64 15.52 2.13
C ARG A 148 -5.25 14.10 1.78
N SER A 149 -4.53 13.91 0.68
CA SER A 149 -3.91 12.63 0.37
C SER A 149 -2.68 12.39 1.24
N PHE A 150 -2.35 11.11 1.51
CA PHE A 150 -1.18 10.74 2.30
C PHE A 150 -0.48 9.48 1.79
N THR A 151 0.78 9.31 2.16
CA THR A 151 1.52 8.05 1.97
C THR A 151 2.43 7.75 3.14
N LEU A 152 2.86 6.47 3.26
CA LEU A 152 3.94 6.09 4.17
C LEU A 152 5.28 6.62 3.67
N ARG A 153 6.14 7.04 4.58
CA ARG A 153 7.56 7.19 4.29
C ARG A 153 8.18 5.82 4.00
N GLY A 154 9.02 5.71 2.99
CA GLY A 154 9.82 4.50 2.75
C GLY A 154 10.84 4.28 3.87
N GLU A 155 11.46 5.37 4.29
CA GLU A 155 12.44 5.48 5.39
C GLU A 155 12.10 6.72 6.24
N ALA A 156 12.63 6.81 7.46
CA ALA A 156 12.40 7.95 8.35
C ALA A 156 12.80 9.30 7.73
N SER A 157 13.84 9.31 6.89
CA SER A 157 14.36 10.49 6.20
C SER A 157 13.64 10.84 4.89
N SER A 158 12.64 10.06 4.46
CA SER A 158 11.91 10.34 3.21
C SER A 158 11.12 11.63 3.32
N GLU A 159 11.26 12.51 2.32
CA GLU A 159 10.54 13.79 2.22
C GLU A 159 9.93 13.95 0.81
N ILE A 160 8.91 14.80 0.69
CA ILE A 160 8.42 15.25 -0.62
C ILE A 160 9.40 16.31 -1.13
N LEU A 161 10.07 16.00 -2.23
CA LEU A 161 11.10 16.87 -2.81
C LEU A 161 10.83 17.10 -4.30
N PRO A 162 11.34 18.22 -4.88
CA PRO A 162 11.35 18.38 -6.31
C PRO A 162 12.04 17.22 -7.03
N THR A 163 11.51 16.82 -8.19
CA THR A 163 12.05 15.69 -8.96
C THR A 163 13.53 15.83 -9.30
N ALA A 164 14.02 17.06 -9.51
CA ALA A 164 15.44 17.34 -9.72
C ALA A 164 16.32 16.98 -8.51
N ALA A 165 15.85 17.29 -7.30
CA ALA A 165 16.57 16.94 -6.07
C ALA A 165 16.59 15.43 -5.83
N ILE A 166 15.51 14.74 -6.17
CA ILE A 166 15.45 13.27 -6.13
C ILE A 166 16.46 12.65 -7.10
N ALA A 167 16.52 13.15 -8.34
CA ALA A 167 17.45 12.63 -9.34
C ALA A 167 18.92 12.82 -8.92
N GLU A 168 19.26 13.97 -8.36
CA GLU A 168 20.58 14.24 -7.82
C GLU A 168 20.96 13.27 -6.69
N TRP A 169 20.06 13.12 -5.70
CA TRP A 169 20.23 12.19 -4.59
C TRP A 169 20.38 10.72 -5.07
N ALA A 170 19.52 10.29 -6.02
CA ALA A 170 19.51 8.93 -6.50
C ALA A 170 20.78 8.56 -7.28
N ARG A 171 21.36 9.51 -8.04
CA ARG A 171 22.63 9.32 -8.77
C ARG A 171 23.84 9.16 -7.84
N GLN A 172 23.78 9.70 -6.64
CA GLN A 172 24.85 9.53 -5.62
C GLN A 172 24.82 8.14 -4.96
N LYS A 173 23.69 7.41 -5.05
CA LYS A 173 23.49 6.07 -4.45
C LYS A 173 23.68 4.94 -5.47
N THR A 174 24.63 5.02 -6.38
CA THR A 174 24.82 4.03 -7.44
C THR A 174 25.31 2.68 -6.90
N ASP A 175 24.44 1.65 -7.00
CA ASP A 175 24.85 0.27 -6.87
C ASP A 175 25.40 -0.25 -8.20
N GLN A 176 26.43 -1.09 -8.14
CA GLN A 176 26.96 -1.77 -9.33
C GLN A 176 26.06 -2.94 -9.69
N GLY A 177 25.44 -2.89 -10.88
CA GLY A 177 24.59 -3.96 -11.40
C GLY A 177 23.26 -3.46 -11.99
N ARG A 178 22.36 -4.39 -12.35
CA ARG A 178 21.02 -4.05 -12.80
C ARG A 178 20.24 -3.48 -11.63
N GLN A 179 19.85 -2.23 -11.74
CA GLN A 179 19.10 -1.53 -10.72
C GLN A 179 17.62 -1.97 -10.73
N HIS A 180 16.97 -1.83 -9.58
CA HIS A 180 15.51 -1.94 -9.49
C HIS A 180 14.85 -0.77 -10.24
N VAL A 181 13.72 -1.02 -10.89
CA VAL A 181 12.99 -0.02 -11.71
C VAL A 181 12.76 1.31 -10.96
N GLN A 182 12.47 1.24 -9.66
CA GLN A 182 12.34 2.44 -8.82
C GLN A 182 13.64 3.27 -8.80
N SER A 183 14.78 2.64 -8.55
CA SER A 183 16.06 3.37 -8.52
C SER A 183 16.45 3.93 -9.89
N ALA A 184 16.11 3.21 -10.97
CA ALA A 184 16.37 3.66 -12.32
C ALA A 184 15.55 4.91 -12.68
N ILE A 185 14.25 4.92 -12.39
CA ILE A 185 13.42 6.10 -12.68
C ILE A 185 13.75 7.26 -11.74
N GLU A 186 14.06 7.02 -10.48
CA GLU A 186 14.49 8.07 -9.54
C GLU A 186 15.71 8.82 -10.04
N GLN A 187 16.68 8.14 -10.69
CA GLN A 187 17.85 8.80 -11.31
C GLN A 187 17.52 9.65 -12.55
N ALA A 188 16.38 9.40 -13.17
CA ALA A 188 15.90 10.11 -14.36
C ALA A 188 14.74 11.08 -14.07
N MET A 189 14.39 11.29 -12.79
CA MET A 189 13.21 12.09 -12.40
C MET A 189 13.27 13.54 -12.88
N ASP A 190 14.46 14.13 -13.04
CA ASP A 190 14.64 15.48 -13.59
C ASP A 190 14.36 15.60 -15.08
N GLN A 191 14.22 14.47 -15.79
CA GLN A 191 13.89 14.42 -17.21
C GLN A 191 12.40 14.16 -17.45
N VAL A 192 11.63 13.92 -16.40
CA VAL A 192 10.17 13.74 -16.49
C VAL A 192 9.53 15.08 -16.78
N THR A 193 8.74 15.14 -17.85
CA THR A 193 8.02 16.34 -18.26
C THR A 193 6.53 16.02 -18.44
N ILE A 194 5.67 16.76 -17.78
CA ILE A 194 4.22 16.59 -17.92
C ILE A 194 3.62 17.93 -18.37
N PRO A 195 2.90 17.97 -19.51
CA PRO A 195 2.30 19.19 -20.03
C PRO A 195 1.43 19.89 -18.96
N GLY A 196 1.60 21.21 -18.85
CA GLY A 196 0.85 22.01 -17.86
C GLY A 196 1.36 21.93 -16.42
N ARG A 197 2.43 21.16 -16.14
CA ARG A 197 3.01 21.01 -14.81
C ARG A 197 4.51 21.37 -14.82
N PRO A 198 4.84 22.64 -14.61
CA PRO A 198 6.24 23.10 -14.65
C PRO A 198 7.06 22.67 -13.42
N ALA A 199 6.40 22.33 -12.33
CA ALA A 199 7.02 21.84 -11.10
C ALA A 199 6.43 20.48 -10.73
N LEU A 200 7.29 19.49 -10.55
CA LEU A 200 6.94 18.13 -10.19
C LEU A 200 7.68 17.73 -8.92
N ASN A 201 7.00 17.02 -8.04
CA ASN A 201 7.54 16.48 -6.81
C ASN A 201 7.49 14.95 -6.83
N TYR A 202 8.29 14.35 -5.96
CA TYR A 202 8.26 12.93 -5.68
C TYR A 202 8.62 12.67 -4.23
N VAL A 203 8.13 11.55 -3.71
CA VAL A 203 8.57 11.01 -2.43
C VAL A 203 8.93 9.54 -2.56
N ARG A 204 10.03 9.12 -1.97
CA ARG A 204 10.33 7.70 -1.83
C ARG A 204 9.50 7.13 -0.69
N GLY A 205 8.24 6.87 -0.99
CA GLY A 205 7.23 6.34 -0.07
C GLY A 205 7.02 4.85 -0.23
N CYS A 206 6.00 4.35 0.45
CA CYS A 206 5.58 2.96 0.36
C CYS A 206 4.08 2.87 0.09
N SER A 207 3.69 2.33 -1.06
CA SER A 207 2.29 2.20 -1.46
C SER A 207 1.51 1.14 -0.68
N GLY A 208 2.12 0.44 0.27
CA GLY A 208 1.43 -0.54 1.12
C GLY A 208 0.37 0.04 2.06
N PHE A 209 0.44 1.36 2.30
CA PHE A 209 -0.57 2.12 3.00
C PHE A 209 -0.56 3.58 2.51
N ALA A 210 -1.60 3.98 1.82
CA ALA A 210 -1.74 5.33 1.27
C ALA A 210 -3.21 5.76 1.25
N GLY A 211 -3.45 7.07 1.32
CA GLY A 211 -4.77 7.66 1.22
C GLY A 211 -4.87 8.63 0.06
N PHE A 212 -5.98 8.57 -0.65
CA PHE A 212 -6.25 9.41 -1.82
C PHE A 212 -7.54 10.20 -1.56
N ALA A 213 -7.40 11.50 -1.46
CA ALA A 213 -8.52 12.40 -1.26
C ALA A 213 -9.49 12.37 -2.46
N PRO A 214 -10.79 12.60 -2.26
CA PRO A 214 -11.76 12.58 -3.34
C PRO A 214 -11.49 13.65 -4.39
N GLY A 215 -11.86 13.37 -5.64
CA GLY A 215 -11.62 14.25 -6.79
C GLY A 215 -10.25 14.04 -7.42
N GLY A 216 -9.50 15.13 -7.66
CA GLY A 216 -8.24 15.10 -8.38
C GLY A 216 -8.40 14.88 -9.88
N GLU A 217 -7.30 14.54 -10.57
CA GLU A 217 -7.27 14.38 -12.04
C GLU A 217 -7.60 12.95 -12.50
N GLY A 218 -8.17 12.13 -11.61
CA GLY A 218 -8.38 10.71 -11.92
C GLY A 218 -7.08 10.01 -12.27
N ARG A 219 -7.06 9.30 -13.39
CA ARG A 219 -5.88 8.58 -13.88
C ARG A 219 -4.87 9.45 -14.63
N ALA A 220 -5.25 10.66 -15.05
CA ALA A 220 -4.48 11.45 -16.04
C ALA A 220 -3.02 11.67 -15.62
N LEU A 221 -2.76 12.02 -14.36
CA LEU A 221 -1.40 12.22 -13.86
C LEU A 221 -0.59 10.92 -13.82
N ALA A 222 -1.19 9.82 -13.40
CA ALA A 222 -0.53 8.51 -13.34
C ALA A 222 -0.19 7.99 -14.74
N GLU A 223 -1.11 8.15 -15.69
CA GLU A 223 -0.92 7.76 -17.10
C GLU A 223 0.18 8.60 -17.77
N ALA A 224 0.16 9.92 -17.57
CA ALA A 224 1.18 10.82 -18.11
C ALA A 224 2.57 10.48 -17.55
N PHE A 225 2.67 10.25 -16.24
CA PHE A 225 3.93 9.84 -15.62
C PHE A 225 4.41 8.48 -16.12
N SER A 226 3.50 7.50 -16.27
CA SER A 226 3.83 6.18 -16.78
C SER A 226 4.36 6.24 -18.22
N LEU A 227 3.77 7.06 -19.08
CA LEU A 227 4.25 7.27 -20.46
C LEU A 227 5.65 7.88 -20.49
N GLU A 228 5.91 8.90 -19.66
CA GLU A 228 7.23 9.49 -19.54
C GLU A 228 8.28 8.49 -19.01
N ALA A 229 7.92 7.69 -18.01
CA ALA A 229 8.80 6.66 -17.49
C ALA A 229 9.10 5.57 -18.55
N GLN A 230 8.11 5.17 -19.35
CA GLN A 230 8.30 4.27 -20.49
C GLN A 230 9.22 4.87 -21.54
N ARG A 231 9.09 6.16 -21.82
CA ARG A 231 9.99 6.89 -22.74
C ARG A 231 11.44 6.88 -22.24
N LEU A 232 11.65 7.07 -20.94
CA LEU A 232 12.98 7.18 -20.33
C LEU A 232 13.67 5.83 -20.12
N LEU A 233 12.94 4.81 -19.69
CA LEU A 233 13.48 3.51 -19.31
C LEU A 233 13.23 2.41 -20.35
N GLY A 234 12.27 2.60 -21.24
CA GLY A 234 11.70 1.54 -22.07
C GLY A 234 10.53 0.82 -21.40
N ALA A 235 9.54 0.43 -22.22
CA ALA A 235 8.28 -0.14 -21.73
C ALA A 235 8.47 -1.43 -20.92
N ASP A 236 9.34 -2.35 -21.37
CA ASP A 236 9.58 -3.62 -20.70
C ASP A 236 10.19 -3.43 -19.31
N TYR A 237 11.14 -2.50 -19.18
CA TYR A 237 11.77 -2.23 -17.89
C TYR A 237 10.83 -1.50 -16.94
N TRP A 238 10.01 -0.55 -17.49
CA TRP A 238 8.99 0.12 -16.67
C TRP A 238 7.89 -0.82 -16.19
N ALA A 239 7.58 -1.87 -16.92
CA ALA A 239 6.59 -2.88 -16.52
C ALA A 239 7.05 -3.79 -15.35
N GLU A 240 8.30 -3.69 -14.90
CA GLU A 240 8.78 -4.48 -13.76
C GLU A 240 8.11 -4.06 -12.45
N TRP A 241 8.12 -5.00 -11.50
CA TRP A 241 7.56 -4.78 -10.17
C TRP A 241 8.19 -3.58 -9.47
N GLY A 242 7.35 -2.72 -8.90
CA GLY A 242 7.75 -1.49 -8.21
C GLY A 242 7.40 -0.20 -8.95
N SER A 243 7.14 -0.25 -10.27
CA SER A 243 6.75 0.92 -11.06
C SER A 243 5.43 1.54 -10.60
N GLU A 244 4.45 0.71 -10.23
CA GLU A 244 3.19 1.19 -9.63
C GLU A 244 3.43 1.94 -8.33
N GLN A 245 4.26 1.42 -7.43
CA GLN A 245 4.60 2.10 -6.17
C GLN A 245 5.20 3.48 -6.42
N VAL A 246 6.12 3.59 -7.39
CA VAL A 246 6.69 4.89 -7.79
C VAL A 246 5.60 5.84 -8.24
N THR A 247 4.70 5.36 -9.11
CA THR A 247 3.60 6.17 -9.65
C THR A 247 2.61 6.60 -8.57
N SER A 248 2.24 5.69 -7.67
CA SER A 248 1.38 6.00 -6.51
C SER A 248 1.97 7.14 -5.66
N ASN A 249 3.25 7.04 -5.32
CA ASN A 249 3.96 8.07 -4.56
C ASN A 249 4.16 9.37 -5.33
N PHE A 250 4.34 9.29 -6.66
CA PHE A 250 4.40 10.46 -7.53
C PHE A 250 3.05 11.20 -7.56
N VAL A 251 1.94 10.48 -7.71
CA VAL A 251 0.59 11.07 -7.68
C VAL A 251 0.36 11.79 -6.36
N VAL A 252 0.59 11.11 -5.22
CA VAL A 252 0.40 11.73 -3.90
C VAL A 252 1.31 12.95 -3.71
N ALA A 253 2.57 12.88 -4.11
CA ALA A 253 3.53 13.99 -3.93
C ALA A 253 3.19 15.25 -4.75
N ASN A 254 2.33 15.13 -5.77
CA ASN A 254 1.91 16.24 -6.63
C ASN A 254 0.49 16.75 -6.30
N GLU A 255 -0.10 16.27 -5.21
CA GLU A 255 -1.35 16.81 -4.71
C GLU A 255 -1.13 17.96 -3.72
N ALA A 256 -2.11 18.85 -3.64
CA ALA A 256 -2.05 19.95 -2.69
C ALA A 256 -2.00 19.41 -1.24
N ASP A 257 -1.07 19.95 -0.46
CA ASP A 257 -0.93 19.65 0.98
C ASP A 257 -0.83 18.16 1.32
N ALA A 258 -0.24 17.35 0.43
CA ALA A 258 -0.04 15.93 0.67
C ALA A 258 0.69 15.68 2.01
N LEU A 259 0.24 14.67 2.75
CA LEU A 259 0.77 14.35 4.07
C LEU A 259 1.72 13.15 4.00
N LEU A 260 2.93 13.32 4.52
CA LEU A 260 3.77 12.19 4.91
C LEU A 260 3.46 11.80 6.34
N LEU A 261 2.97 10.58 6.54
CA LEU A 261 2.65 10.10 7.89
C LEU A 261 3.92 10.05 8.77
N PRO A 262 3.82 10.40 10.07
CA PRO A 262 4.95 10.34 11.00
C PRO A 262 5.54 8.94 11.08
N TYR A 263 6.83 8.78 10.80
CA TYR A 263 7.46 7.47 10.66
C TYR A 263 7.42 6.64 11.96
N GLU A 264 7.51 7.28 13.11
CA GLU A 264 7.49 6.62 14.43
C GLU A 264 6.13 5.96 14.73
N ARG A 265 5.06 6.47 14.11
CA ARG A 265 3.69 5.97 14.29
C ARG A 265 3.22 5.08 13.14
N TYR A 266 3.74 5.30 11.92
CA TYR A 266 3.35 4.60 10.69
C TYR A 266 4.62 4.09 10.00
N LEU A 267 5.05 2.89 10.34
CA LEU A 267 6.37 2.42 9.99
C LEU A 267 6.36 1.18 9.11
N ASN A 268 7.36 1.07 8.24
CA ASN A 268 7.74 -0.19 7.62
C ASN A 268 8.62 -0.99 8.60
N PHE A 269 8.33 -2.27 8.76
CA PHE A 269 9.08 -3.13 9.66
C PHE A 269 10.39 -3.60 9.02
N TRP A 270 11.49 -2.95 9.37
CA TRP A 270 12.85 -3.30 8.97
C TRP A 270 13.58 -4.19 9.99
N ASN A 271 12.84 -4.94 10.81
CA ASN A 271 13.34 -5.77 11.89
C ASN A 271 13.80 -5.00 13.15
N ASP A 272 13.40 -3.75 13.26
CA ASP A 272 13.63 -2.90 14.42
C ASP A 272 12.52 -3.06 15.47
N PRO A 273 12.75 -2.66 16.72
CA PRO A 273 11.70 -2.64 17.74
C PRO A 273 10.53 -1.75 17.30
N ILE A 274 9.31 -2.24 17.49
CA ILE A 274 8.10 -1.46 17.26
C ILE A 274 7.83 -0.61 18.51
N GLY A 275 7.74 0.70 18.36
CA GLY A 275 7.45 1.64 19.44
C GLY A 275 6.08 1.39 20.07
N ALA A 276 5.91 1.78 21.34
CA ALA A 276 4.65 1.62 22.05
C ALA A 276 3.51 2.43 21.41
N ASP A 277 3.84 3.59 20.83
CA ASP A 277 2.89 4.53 20.20
C ASP A 277 2.62 4.25 18.73
N ALA A 278 3.11 3.13 18.19
CA ALA A 278 2.86 2.75 16.81
C ALA A 278 1.36 2.63 16.54
N GLY A 279 0.86 3.44 15.61
CA GLY A 279 -0.51 3.39 15.13
C GLY A 279 -0.71 2.26 14.11
N LEU A 280 0.23 2.13 13.16
CA LEU A 280 0.19 1.12 12.11
C LEU A 280 1.60 0.65 11.74
N VAL A 281 1.73 -0.66 11.50
CA VAL A 281 2.99 -1.28 11.05
C VAL A 281 2.75 -2.04 9.77
N HIS A 282 3.57 -1.78 8.75
CA HIS A 282 3.61 -2.51 7.50
C HIS A 282 4.76 -3.54 7.52
N PHE A 283 4.43 -4.82 7.54
CA PHE A 283 5.40 -5.92 7.63
C PHE A 283 5.90 -6.33 6.25
N ILE A 284 6.87 -5.57 5.72
CA ILE A 284 7.35 -5.73 4.35
C ILE A 284 8.40 -6.84 4.18
N GLY A 285 8.45 -7.40 2.98
CA GLY A 285 9.58 -8.06 2.37
C GLY A 285 10.26 -9.17 3.19
N THR A 286 11.58 -9.10 3.24
CA THR A 286 12.44 -10.13 3.82
C THR A 286 12.25 -10.28 5.33
N PHE A 287 11.98 -9.19 6.04
CA PHE A 287 11.90 -9.17 7.51
C PHE A 287 10.51 -9.50 8.05
N ARG A 288 9.49 -9.64 7.20
CA ARG A 288 8.08 -9.84 7.58
C ARG A 288 7.87 -10.81 8.75
N TYR A 289 8.51 -11.95 8.75
CA TYR A 289 8.32 -12.98 9.78
C TYR A 289 9.45 -13.04 10.80
N HIS A 290 10.36 -12.07 10.85
CA HIS A 290 11.46 -12.08 11.79
C HIS A 290 10.99 -11.77 13.20
N ARG A 291 11.70 -12.32 14.18
CA ARG A 291 11.48 -12.14 15.64
C ARG A 291 10.05 -12.40 16.11
N GLY A 292 9.17 -12.95 15.26
CA GLY A 292 7.77 -13.17 15.61
C GLY A 292 6.96 -11.87 15.78
N ALA A 293 7.51 -10.70 15.38
CA ALA A 293 6.88 -9.39 15.56
C ALA A 293 5.52 -9.30 14.87
N TYR A 294 5.41 -9.78 13.63
CA TYR A 294 4.15 -9.78 12.89
C TYR A 294 3.08 -10.66 13.59
N LEU A 295 3.47 -11.86 14.07
CA LEU A 295 2.55 -12.71 14.81
C LEU A 295 2.08 -12.06 16.12
N ALA A 296 2.99 -11.42 16.84
CA ALA A 296 2.65 -10.70 18.07
C ALA A 296 1.69 -9.54 17.80
N ALA A 297 1.96 -8.72 16.78
CA ALA A 297 1.11 -7.63 16.33
C ALA A 297 -0.29 -8.13 15.92
N ALA A 298 -0.36 -9.18 15.08
CA ALA A 298 -1.62 -9.78 14.66
C ALA A 298 -2.44 -10.30 15.83
N ARG A 299 -1.82 -10.97 16.80
CA ARG A 299 -2.50 -11.47 18.02
C ARG A 299 -3.04 -10.33 18.89
N LYS A 300 -2.24 -9.25 19.07
CA LYS A 300 -2.69 -8.05 19.79
C LYS A 300 -3.90 -7.44 19.11
N ALA A 301 -3.85 -7.24 17.80
CA ALA A 301 -4.95 -6.70 17.02
C ALA A 301 -6.21 -7.58 17.10
N ILE A 302 -6.08 -8.91 16.92
CA ILE A 302 -7.21 -9.85 17.03
C ILE A 302 -7.84 -9.83 18.43
N ALA A 303 -7.03 -9.74 19.48
CA ALA A 303 -7.54 -9.65 20.85
C ALA A 303 -8.36 -8.37 21.07
N ALA A 304 -7.96 -7.26 20.47
CA ALA A 304 -8.67 -5.98 20.55
C ALA A 304 -9.99 -5.94 19.73
N LEU A 305 -10.20 -6.91 18.82
CA LEU A 305 -11.43 -7.06 18.05
C LEU A 305 -12.53 -7.88 18.74
N ARG A 306 -12.26 -8.45 19.90
CA ARG A 306 -13.19 -9.25 20.70
C ARG A 306 -13.91 -8.40 21.73
#